data_c9ca61783dec1038bfc91fc09e55df6d
#
_entry.id   c9ca61783dec1038bfc91fc09e55df6d
#
_cell.length_a   1.000
_cell.length_b   1.000
_cell.length_c   1.000
_cell.angle_alpha   90.00
_cell.angle_beta   90.00
_cell.angle_gamma   90.00
#
_symmetry.space_group_name_H-M   'P 1'
#
loop_
_entity.id
_entity.type
_entity.pdbx_description
1 polymer ?
#
loop_
_entity_poly.entity_id
_entity_poly.type
_entity_poly.pdbx_seq_one_letter_code
_entity_poly.pdbx_strand_id
1 'polypeptide(L)'
;SIVRGTQLRDNVNILYEYGAKEVHMRIACPPLIYGCPFIGFTSSKSDMELITRRIIKEIEGDENAKLDLYSKTDSPEYKELVERIRSRFGLTSLKFNTLETLVEAIGLPKCKVCTHCFDGSSHF
;
A
#
# COMPACT_ATOMS: atom_id res chain seq x y z
N SER A 1 -7.06 3.86 -1.01
CA SER A 1 -5.69 3.34 -1.19
C SER A 1 -4.65 4.42 -0.94
N ILE A 2 -3.48 3.99 -0.57
CA ILE A 2 -2.31 4.88 -0.44
C ILE A 2 -1.39 4.58 -1.62
N VAL A 3 -1.20 5.57 -2.50
CA VAL A 3 -0.34 5.42 -3.67
C VAL A 3 1.00 6.14 -3.41
N ARG A 4 1.03 7.45 -3.53
CA ARG A 4 2.22 8.28 -3.31
C ARG A 4 2.32 8.84 -1.89
N GLY A 5 1.21 8.92 -1.20
CA GLY A 5 1.14 9.40 0.16
C GLY A 5 1.05 10.92 0.34
N THR A 6 1.15 11.71 -0.73
CA THR A 6 1.13 13.18 -0.63
C THR A 6 -0.20 13.69 -0.07
N GLN A 7 -1.30 13.24 -0.64
CA GLN A 7 -2.63 13.64 -0.21
C GLN A 7 -2.94 13.16 1.22
N LEU A 8 -2.50 11.96 1.56
CA LEU A 8 -2.65 11.41 2.90
C LEU A 8 -1.92 12.27 3.94
N ARG A 9 -0.70 12.68 3.66
CA ARG A 9 0.09 13.52 4.56
C ARG A 9 -0.65 14.82 4.89
N ASP A 10 -1.17 15.49 3.86
CA ASP A 10 -1.88 16.75 4.04
C ASP A 10 -3.14 16.56 4.87
N ASN A 11 -3.92 15.51 4.59
CA ASN A 11 -5.13 15.20 5.33
C ASN A 11 -4.85 14.87 6.79
N VAL A 12 -3.82 14.12 7.09
CA VAL A 12 -3.44 13.79 8.46
C VAL A 12 -2.99 15.03 9.20
N ASN A 13 -2.20 15.90 8.58
CA ASN A 13 -1.74 17.15 9.17
C ASN A 13 -2.92 18.06 9.51
N ILE A 14 -3.91 18.18 8.63
CA ILE A 14 -5.13 18.96 8.88
C ILE A 14 -5.85 18.44 10.12
N LEU A 15 -5.99 17.12 10.28
CA LEU A 15 -6.66 16.54 11.44
C LEU A 15 -5.95 16.93 12.75
N TYR A 16 -4.63 16.85 12.79
CA TYR A 16 -3.87 17.27 13.99
C TYR A 16 -3.94 18.77 14.22
N GLU A 17 -3.93 19.60 13.19
CA GLU A 17 -4.09 21.04 13.29
C GLU A 17 -5.44 21.43 13.92
N TYR A 18 -6.50 20.66 13.62
CA TYR A 18 -7.83 20.86 14.20
C TYR A 18 -8.00 20.21 15.58
N GLY A 19 -6.93 19.70 16.18
CA GLY A 19 -6.91 19.25 17.57
C GLY A 19 -7.12 17.75 17.77
N ALA A 20 -7.03 16.92 16.73
CA ALA A 20 -7.07 15.48 16.91
C ALA A 20 -5.87 15.04 17.77
N LYS A 21 -6.15 14.21 18.78
CA LYS A 21 -5.11 13.62 19.63
C LYS A 21 -4.53 12.36 19.02
N GLU A 22 -5.34 11.61 18.31
CA GLU A 22 -4.97 10.36 17.65
C GLU A 22 -5.62 10.31 16.27
N VAL A 23 -4.91 9.70 15.31
CA VAL A 23 -5.45 9.44 13.97
C VAL A 23 -5.21 7.97 13.66
N HIS A 24 -6.28 7.22 13.51
CA HIS A 24 -6.27 5.80 13.17
C HIS A 24 -6.77 5.62 11.75
N MET A 25 -6.05 4.85 10.94
CA MET A 25 -6.41 4.66 9.55
C MET A 25 -6.60 3.18 9.21
N ARG A 26 -7.67 2.90 8.47
CA ARG A 26 -7.99 1.57 7.94
C ARG A 26 -8.21 1.70 6.44
N ILE A 27 -7.38 1.01 5.67
CA ILE A 27 -7.38 1.09 4.22
C ILE A 27 -8.17 -0.09 3.66
N ALA A 28 -9.10 0.19 2.76
CA ALA A 28 -10.02 -0.81 2.21
C ALA A 28 -9.35 -1.85 1.30
N CYS A 29 -8.16 -1.58 0.81
CA CYS A 29 -7.41 -2.49 -0.05
C CYS A 29 -6.00 -2.76 0.51
N PRO A 30 -5.32 -3.81 0.02
CA PRO A 30 -3.92 -4.06 0.38
C PRO A 30 -2.98 -2.93 -0.07
N PRO A 31 -1.74 -2.89 0.42
CA PRO A 31 -0.73 -1.98 -0.10
C PRO A 31 -0.49 -2.20 -1.60
N LEU A 32 -0.33 -1.11 -2.34
CA LEU A 32 0.02 -1.17 -3.76
C LEU A 32 1.51 -1.39 -3.89
N ILE A 33 1.91 -2.57 -4.34
CA ILE A 33 3.32 -2.98 -4.49
C ILE A 33 3.79 -2.85 -5.93
N TYR A 34 2.88 -3.03 -6.89
CA TYR A 34 3.20 -3.02 -8.32
C TYR A 34 2.43 -1.91 -9.03
N GLY A 35 3.10 -1.18 -9.93
CA GLY A 35 2.46 -0.18 -10.77
C GLY A 35 1.50 -0.84 -11.76
N CYS A 36 0.35 -0.21 -11.98
CA CYS A 36 -0.60 -0.70 -12.97
C CYS A 36 -0.21 -0.19 -14.38
N PRO A 37 -0.07 -1.07 -15.38
CA PRO A 37 0.24 -0.63 -16.73
C PRO A 37 -0.95 0.01 -17.47
N PHE A 38 -2.16 -0.11 -16.92
CA PHE A 38 -3.39 0.31 -17.60
C PHE A 38 -4.06 1.52 -16.96
N ILE A 39 -3.98 1.67 -15.64
CA ILE A 39 -4.69 2.72 -14.90
C ILE A 39 -3.73 3.83 -14.47
N GLY A 40 -4.02 5.04 -14.94
CA GLY A 40 -3.14 6.19 -14.78
C GLY A 40 -2.78 6.60 -13.36
N PHE A 41 -3.60 6.29 -12.35
CA PHE A 41 -3.28 6.66 -10.97
C PHE A 41 -2.14 5.84 -10.36
N THR A 42 -1.89 4.66 -10.90
CA THR A 42 -0.75 3.80 -10.53
C THR A 42 0.25 3.65 -11.67
N SER A 43 -0.10 4.09 -12.88
CA SER A 43 0.83 4.13 -14.01
C SER A 43 1.75 5.33 -13.86
N SER A 44 2.79 5.15 -13.14
CA SER A 44 3.84 6.14 -13.01
C SER A 44 4.94 5.85 -14.01
N LYS A 45 5.75 6.85 -14.29
CA LYS A 45 6.95 6.68 -15.10
C LYS A 45 7.95 5.72 -14.45
N SER A 46 7.78 5.45 -13.16
CA SER A 46 8.61 4.58 -12.36
C SER A 46 7.83 4.05 -11.16
N ASP A 47 8.02 2.78 -10.81
CA ASP A 47 7.47 2.18 -9.59
C ASP A 47 7.92 2.91 -8.33
N MET A 48 9.00 3.68 -8.41
CA MET A 48 9.49 4.53 -7.32
C MET A 48 8.54 5.66 -6.91
N GLU A 49 7.50 5.92 -7.68
CA GLU A 49 6.45 6.84 -7.26
C GLU A 49 5.52 6.22 -6.21
N LEU A 50 5.47 4.88 -6.10
CA LEU A 50 4.74 4.21 -5.04
C LEU A 50 5.48 4.37 -3.71
N ILE A 51 4.75 4.78 -2.68
CA ILE A 51 5.34 4.92 -1.33
C ILE A 51 5.93 3.60 -0.84
N THR A 52 5.30 2.48 -1.17
CA THR A 52 5.78 1.14 -0.81
C THR A 52 7.17 0.86 -1.38
N ARG A 53 7.39 1.15 -2.66
CA ARG A 53 8.68 0.93 -3.32
C ARG A 53 9.78 1.84 -2.79
N ARG A 54 9.45 3.08 -2.45
CA ARG A 54 10.40 4.00 -1.80
C ARG A 54 10.85 3.44 -0.46
N ILE A 55 9.93 2.94 0.34
CA ILE A 55 10.24 2.37 1.64
C ILE A 55 11.03 1.07 1.49
N ILE A 56 10.67 0.20 0.54
CA ILE A 56 11.45 -1.02 0.26
C ILE A 56 12.88 -0.67 -0.11
N LYS A 57 13.09 0.34 -0.94
CA LYS A 57 14.43 0.81 -1.28
C LYS A 57 15.19 1.32 -0.05
N GLU A 58 14.54 2.02 0.85
CA GLU A 58 15.15 2.50 2.10
C GLU A 58 15.59 1.34 2.99
N ILE A 59 14.79 0.27 3.06
CA ILE A 59 15.09 -0.90 3.89
C ILE A 59 16.17 -1.79 3.27
N GLU A 60 16.02 -2.11 1.99
CA GLU A 60 16.80 -3.15 1.31
C GLU A 60 17.93 -2.59 0.42
N GLY A 61 17.89 -1.30 0.10
CA GLY A 61 18.79 -0.69 -0.87
C GLY A 61 18.38 -0.90 -2.34
N ASP A 62 17.31 -1.66 -2.59
CA ASP A 62 16.80 -1.99 -3.92
C ASP A 62 15.27 -2.01 -3.88
N GLU A 63 14.64 -1.21 -4.74
CA GLU A 63 13.19 -1.10 -4.84
C GLU A 63 12.49 -2.37 -5.35
N ASN A 64 13.23 -3.30 -5.91
CA ASN A 64 12.71 -4.57 -6.44
C ASN A 64 12.97 -5.77 -5.53
N ALA A 65 13.58 -5.54 -4.36
CA ALA A 65 13.96 -6.61 -3.46
C ALA A 65 12.76 -7.19 -2.72
N LYS A 66 12.66 -8.51 -2.66
CA LYS A 66 11.70 -9.24 -1.80
C LYS A 66 10.23 -8.84 -1.98
N LEU A 67 9.83 -8.45 -3.18
CA LEU A 67 8.46 -7.95 -3.43
C LEU A 67 7.39 -8.97 -3.06
N ASP A 68 7.63 -10.24 -3.27
CA ASP A 68 6.75 -11.34 -2.88
C ASP A 68 6.53 -11.39 -1.36
N LEU A 69 7.56 -11.12 -0.57
CA LEU A 69 7.47 -11.06 0.88
C LEU A 69 6.74 -9.80 1.36
N TYR A 70 7.04 -8.65 0.75
CA TYR A 70 6.36 -7.40 1.08
C TYR A 70 4.88 -7.39 0.72
N SER A 71 4.45 -8.21 -0.23
CA SER A 71 3.04 -8.37 -0.57
C SER A 71 2.31 -9.43 0.27
N LYS A 72 3.01 -10.15 1.14
CA LYS A 72 2.48 -11.25 1.93
C LYS A 72 2.10 -10.77 3.34
N THR A 73 0.81 -10.74 3.65
CA THR A 73 0.27 -10.15 4.89
C THR A 73 0.92 -10.65 6.19
N ASP A 74 1.33 -11.91 6.23
CA ASP A 74 1.88 -12.51 7.46
C ASP A 74 3.40 -12.39 7.58
N SER A 75 4.08 -11.86 6.56
CA SER A 75 5.54 -11.77 6.57
C SER A 75 6.06 -10.67 7.49
N PRO A 76 7.26 -10.83 8.08
CA PRO A 76 7.91 -9.75 8.81
C PRO A 76 8.17 -8.52 7.95
N GLU A 77 8.47 -8.72 6.67
CA GLU A 77 8.70 -7.65 5.70
C GLU A 77 7.46 -6.78 5.51
N TYR A 78 6.29 -7.40 5.37
CA TYR A 78 5.01 -6.69 5.28
C TYR A 78 4.74 -5.85 6.53
N LYS A 79 4.96 -6.42 7.70
CA LYS A 79 4.76 -5.72 8.97
C LYS A 79 5.68 -4.51 9.10
N GLU A 80 6.94 -4.66 8.70
CA GLU A 80 7.91 -3.57 8.68
C GLU A 80 7.47 -2.46 7.71
N LEU A 81 7.00 -2.83 6.52
CA LEU A 81 6.50 -1.89 5.54
C LEU A 81 5.33 -1.06 6.09
N VAL A 82 4.34 -1.71 6.67
CA VAL A 82 3.17 -1.05 7.24
C VAL A 82 3.57 -0.12 8.39
N GLU A 83 4.47 -0.56 9.26
CA GLU A 83 4.96 0.25 10.38
C GLU A 83 5.72 1.49 9.90
N ARG A 84 6.52 1.37 8.85
CA ARG A 84 7.23 2.52 8.28
C ARG A 84 6.29 3.51 7.61
N ILE A 85 5.24 3.05 6.95
CA ILE A 85 4.20 3.93 6.40
C ILE A 85 3.50 4.66 7.55
N ARG A 86 3.09 3.93 8.60
CA ARG A 86 2.44 4.51 9.77
C ARG A 86 3.30 5.63 10.38
N SER A 87 4.56 5.34 10.63
CA SER A 87 5.50 6.28 11.24
C SER A 87 5.71 7.52 10.37
N ARG A 88 5.87 7.32 9.07
CA ARG A 88 6.11 8.41 8.11
C ARG A 88 4.99 9.44 8.08
N PHE A 89 3.75 8.99 8.22
CA PHE A 89 2.58 9.88 8.20
C PHE A 89 2.09 10.30 9.60
N GLY A 90 2.78 9.88 10.66
CA GLY A 90 2.41 10.25 12.02
C GLY A 90 1.08 9.66 12.47
N LEU A 91 0.66 8.54 11.91
CA LEU A 91 -0.58 7.86 12.28
C LEU A 91 -0.41 7.14 13.62
N THR A 92 -1.45 7.15 14.44
CA THR A 92 -1.48 6.38 15.69
C THR A 92 -1.55 4.90 15.40
N SER A 93 -2.34 4.49 14.41
CA SER A 93 -2.37 3.13 13.91
C SER A 93 -2.71 3.09 12.42
N LEU A 94 -2.25 2.06 11.73
CA LEU A 94 -2.52 1.84 10.32
C LEU A 94 -2.71 0.34 10.07
N LYS A 95 -3.79 -0.01 9.38
CA LYS A 95 -4.03 -1.37 8.88
C LYS A 95 -4.59 -1.32 7.47
N PHE A 96 -4.12 -2.25 6.67
CA PHE A 96 -4.64 -2.50 5.33
C PHE A 96 -5.53 -3.74 5.35
N ASN A 97 -6.52 -3.77 4.44
CA ASN A 97 -7.29 -4.98 4.22
C ASN A 97 -6.42 -6.05 3.57
N THR A 98 -6.80 -7.32 3.71
CA THR A 98 -6.11 -8.42 3.02
C THR A 98 -6.64 -8.57 1.60
N LEU A 99 -5.83 -9.14 0.69
CA LEU A 99 -6.27 -9.41 -0.67
C LEU A 99 -7.40 -10.42 -0.71
N GLU A 100 -7.34 -11.45 0.13
CA GLU A 100 -8.37 -12.47 0.22
C GLU A 100 -9.73 -11.87 0.61
N THR A 101 -9.75 -11.02 1.62
CA THR A 101 -10.97 -10.35 2.08
C THR A 101 -11.52 -9.38 1.04
N LEU A 102 -10.63 -8.67 0.34
CA LEU A 102 -11.05 -7.77 -0.74
C LEU A 102 -11.72 -8.55 -1.87
N VAL A 103 -11.13 -9.64 -2.34
CA VAL A 103 -11.68 -10.49 -3.41
C VAL A 103 -13.02 -11.10 -2.96
N GLU A 104 -13.10 -11.59 -1.73
CA GLU A 104 -14.33 -12.12 -1.16
C GLU A 104 -15.44 -11.07 -1.16
N ALA A 105 -15.13 -9.85 -0.75
CA ALA A 105 -16.09 -8.75 -0.70
C ALA A 105 -16.60 -8.35 -2.10
N ILE A 106 -15.77 -8.49 -3.13
CA ILE A 106 -16.19 -8.26 -4.52
C ILE A 106 -17.20 -9.30 -4.98
N GLY A 107 -17.14 -10.51 -4.45
CA GLY A 107 -18.08 -11.59 -4.76
C GLY A 107 -17.81 -12.29 -6.10
N LEU A 108 -16.64 -12.10 -6.69
CA LEU A 108 -16.21 -12.78 -7.91
C LEU A 108 -15.02 -13.70 -7.62
N PRO A 109 -14.86 -14.78 -8.37
CA PRO A 109 -13.64 -15.60 -8.26
C PRO A 109 -12.39 -14.76 -8.58
N LYS A 110 -11.27 -15.06 -7.89
CA LYS A 110 -10.01 -14.34 -8.09
C LYS A 110 -9.56 -14.32 -9.57
N CYS A 111 -9.84 -15.39 -10.32
CA CYS A 111 -9.50 -15.48 -11.74
C CYS A 111 -10.30 -14.50 -12.64
N LYS A 112 -11.33 -13.86 -12.12
CA LYS A 112 -12.15 -12.88 -12.83
C LYS A 112 -11.89 -11.44 -12.39
N VAL A 113 -10.94 -11.22 -11.50
CA VAL A 113 -10.56 -9.88 -11.05
C VAL A 113 -9.06 -9.69 -11.21
N CYS A 114 -8.65 -8.47 -11.56
CA CYS A 114 -7.24 -8.15 -11.66
C CYS A 114 -6.70 -7.74 -10.28
N THR A 115 -5.66 -8.42 -9.81
CA THR A 115 -4.99 -8.15 -8.54
C THR A 115 -3.53 -7.76 -8.71
N HIS A 116 -3.12 -7.42 -9.93
CA HIS A 116 -1.72 -7.17 -10.29
C HIS A 116 -1.04 -6.15 -9.37
N CYS A 117 -1.68 -5.03 -9.07
CA CYS A 117 -1.07 -3.97 -8.26
C CYS A 117 -0.81 -4.40 -6.82
N PHE A 118 -1.43 -5.47 -6.34
CA PHE A 118 -1.24 -5.99 -4.99
C PHE A 118 -0.25 -7.14 -4.93
N ASP A 119 -0.34 -8.11 -5.84
CA ASP A 119 0.44 -9.36 -5.79
C ASP A 119 1.32 -9.63 -7.01
N GLY A 120 1.30 -8.75 -8.02
CA GLY A 120 2.11 -8.91 -9.24
C GLY A 120 1.56 -9.94 -10.20
N SER A 121 0.40 -10.55 -9.95
CA SER A 121 -0.18 -11.54 -10.85
C SER A 121 -0.60 -10.91 -12.18
N SER A 122 -0.49 -11.67 -13.27
CA SER A 122 -0.90 -11.22 -14.59
C SER A 122 -1.98 -12.15 -15.15
N HIS A 123 -3.00 -11.54 -15.74
CA HIS A 123 -4.05 -12.27 -16.49
C HIS A 123 -3.89 -12.10 -18.00
N PHE A 124 -2.77 -11.56 -18.41
CA PHE A 124 -2.49 -11.21 -19.80
C PHE A 124 -1.29 -11.98 -20.36
#